data_86c6e67bd74f923f376ea90da7e0e7ca
#
_entry.id   86c6e67bd74f923f376ea90da7e0e7ca
#
_cell.length_a   1.000
_cell.length_b   1.000
_cell.length_c   1.000
_cell.angle_alpha   90.00
_cell.angle_beta   90.00
_cell.angle_gamma   90.00
#
_symmetry.space_group_name_H-M   'P 1'
#
loop_
_entity.id
_entity.type
_entity.pdbx_description
1 polymer ?
#
loop_
_entity_poly.entity_id
_entity_poly.type
_entity_poly.pdbx_seq_one_letter_code
_entity_poly.pdbx_strand_id
1 'polypeptide(L)'
;MTMFDLDRRTIMAGALAGAALSSAARAQSFPLPSGFTRFPIWPGKAPGGDRVTVREVETLRRPDSGPDDGVFAHIVTPTLTMLRPEAVGAKPNGAAMLLFPGGGYLRVAIGHEGYAIARRFAQAGYICFILLYRLPGDGWAAGPQAPLQDAQRALRMVRGLAAREKFDAGRVGVMGFSAGGHLAAWLTSRAPVDSYTPVDPLDREPLDAALAAYLYPVILMQGGFVHAGSRTQLLGADPSAQQRRAHSLEQDVSPRTPPVFLAHALDDRAVPPENSLAMLAALRAKGVAAECHLFESGGHGFGLVPPPAAPGHWPDLFLSFARRHGL
;
A
#
# COMPACT_ATOMS: atom_id res chain seq x y z
N MET A 1 65.31 40.32 -20.59
CA MET A 1 66.31 39.97 -19.53
C MET A 1 65.57 39.11 -18.59
N THR A 2 65.76 37.96 -18.53
CA THR A 2 66.39 36.66 -18.57
C THR A 2 65.35 35.65 -18.03
N MET A 3 64.79 34.75 -18.80
CA MET A 3 65.23 33.37 -19.15
C MET A 3 65.93 32.57 -18.03
N PHE A 4 65.31 31.49 -17.62
CA PHE A 4 65.80 30.17 -17.24
C PHE A 4 64.55 29.32 -16.95
N ASP A 5 64.15 28.38 -17.69
CA ASP A 5 64.57 27.13 -18.34
C ASP A 5 64.92 26.00 -17.33
N LEU A 6 64.28 24.82 -17.58
CA LEU A 6 64.57 23.45 -17.19
C LEU A 6 64.20 23.02 -15.79
N ASP A 7 63.66 21.86 -15.52
CA ASP A 7 63.90 20.56 -16.14
C ASP A 7 62.77 19.56 -15.92
N ARG A 8 62.62 18.69 -16.87
CA ARG A 8 61.76 17.45 -16.83
C ARG A 8 62.50 16.37 -16.04
N ARG A 9 61.73 15.57 -15.35
CA ARG A 9 61.93 14.16 -14.93
C ARG A 9 61.81 13.94 -13.44
N THR A 10 60.66 13.40 -13.03
CA THR A 10 60.66 12.09 -12.35
C THR A 10 59.21 11.58 -12.29
N ILE A 11 58.94 10.59 -13.14
CA ILE A 11 57.74 9.75 -13.04
C ILE A 11 57.95 8.84 -11.84
N MET A 12 57.16 8.98 -10.81
CA MET A 12 56.99 7.93 -9.81
C MET A 12 55.54 7.45 -9.90
N ALA A 13 55.40 6.24 -10.42
CA ALA A 13 54.16 5.46 -10.40
C ALA A 13 53.82 5.10 -8.94
N GLY A 14 52.85 5.75 -8.39
CA GLY A 14 52.16 5.33 -7.17
C GLY A 14 50.88 4.65 -7.55
N ALA A 15 50.87 3.33 -7.65
CA ALA A 15 49.67 2.53 -7.76
C ALA A 15 48.89 2.62 -6.44
N LEU A 16 47.91 3.52 -6.39
CA LEU A 16 46.87 3.50 -5.36
C LEU A 16 45.89 2.39 -5.73
N ALA A 17 46.10 1.24 -5.12
CA ALA A 17 45.10 0.19 -5.07
C ALA A 17 43.87 0.72 -4.27
N GLY A 18 42.91 1.25 -5.01
CA GLY A 18 41.57 1.56 -4.48
C GLY A 18 40.89 0.26 -4.11
N ALA A 19 40.98 -0.15 -2.84
CA ALA A 19 40.11 -1.14 -2.27
C ALA A 19 38.68 -0.57 -2.26
N ALA A 20 37.92 -0.88 -3.31
CA ALA A 20 36.47 -0.71 -3.30
C ALA A 20 35.94 -1.65 -2.22
N LEU A 21 35.78 -1.13 -1.04
CA LEU A 21 34.92 -1.74 -0.02
C LEU A 21 33.49 -1.67 -0.54
N SER A 22 33.08 -2.70 -1.29
CA SER A 22 31.68 -3.01 -1.48
C SER A 22 31.13 -3.41 -0.11
N SER A 23 30.66 -2.44 0.65
CA SER A 23 29.79 -2.71 1.77
C SER A 23 28.50 -3.28 1.19
N ALA A 24 28.45 -4.60 1.06
CA ALA A 24 27.17 -5.30 0.92
C ALA A 24 26.34 -4.90 2.15
N ALA A 25 25.42 -3.95 1.97
CA ALA A 25 24.45 -3.60 2.98
C ALA A 25 23.75 -4.91 3.33
N ARG A 26 24.02 -5.47 4.50
CA ARG A 26 23.27 -6.59 5.04
C ARG A 26 21.82 -6.13 5.10
N ALA A 27 20.94 -6.85 4.41
CA ALA A 27 19.50 -6.63 4.57
C ALA A 27 19.21 -6.72 6.08
N GLN A 28 18.83 -5.59 6.65
CA GLN A 28 18.52 -5.48 8.08
C GLN A 28 17.09 -5.99 8.22
N SER A 29 16.88 -7.18 8.79
CA SER A 29 15.53 -7.64 9.12
C SER A 29 15.21 -7.16 10.53
N PHE A 30 14.11 -6.41 10.67
CA PHE A 30 13.58 -6.03 11.97
C PHE A 30 12.65 -7.13 12.50
N PRO A 31 12.67 -7.40 13.81
CA PRO A 31 11.74 -8.34 14.40
C PRO A 31 10.29 -7.88 14.15
N LEU A 32 9.40 -8.83 13.91
CA LEU A 32 7.98 -8.52 13.80
C LEU A 32 7.50 -7.87 15.11
N PRO A 33 6.78 -6.74 15.05
CA PRO A 33 6.32 -6.07 16.26
C PRO A 33 5.45 -6.97 17.14
N SER A 34 5.52 -6.78 18.46
CA SER A 34 4.78 -7.61 19.42
C SER A 34 3.27 -7.64 19.13
N GLY A 35 2.67 -8.80 19.25
CA GLY A 35 1.25 -9.07 19.01
C GLY A 35 0.89 -9.35 17.55
N PHE A 36 1.79 -9.12 16.61
CA PHE A 36 1.56 -9.44 15.21
C PHE A 36 1.97 -10.87 14.85
N THR A 37 1.25 -11.46 13.88
CA THR A 37 1.58 -12.75 13.27
C THR A 37 1.64 -12.56 11.75
N ARG A 38 2.70 -13.05 11.09
CA ARG A 38 2.88 -12.94 9.63
C ARG A 38 2.89 -14.30 8.97
N PHE A 39 2.24 -14.40 7.82
CA PHE A 39 2.20 -15.63 7.01
C PHE A 39 2.11 -15.31 5.51
N PRO A 40 2.66 -16.18 4.63
CA PRO A 40 2.61 -15.97 3.20
C PRO A 40 1.17 -16.10 2.66
N ILE A 41 0.87 -15.38 1.58
CA ILE A 41 -0.47 -15.46 0.95
C ILE A 41 -0.56 -16.53 -0.14
N TRP A 42 0.55 -16.96 -0.70
CA TRP A 42 0.59 -18.01 -1.72
C TRP A 42 1.07 -19.34 -1.14
N PRO A 43 0.52 -20.50 -1.57
CA PRO A 43 0.89 -21.81 -1.04
C PRO A 43 2.27 -22.28 -1.52
N GLY A 44 3.16 -21.37 -1.82
CA GLY A 44 4.50 -21.59 -2.33
C GLY A 44 5.08 -20.29 -2.86
N LYS A 45 5.80 -20.34 -3.97
CA LYS A 45 6.28 -19.12 -4.65
C LYS A 45 5.09 -18.35 -5.23
N ALA A 46 5.16 -17.03 -5.14
CA ALA A 46 4.17 -16.15 -5.80
C ALA A 46 4.16 -16.39 -7.32
N PRO A 47 2.98 -16.36 -7.99
CA PRO A 47 2.88 -16.64 -9.42
C PRO A 47 3.72 -15.70 -10.28
N GLY A 48 4.34 -16.24 -11.35
CA GLY A 48 5.08 -15.45 -12.33
C GLY A 48 6.42 -14.91 -11.84
N GLY A 49 7.03 -15.54 -10.84
CA GLY A 49 8.31 -15.13 -10.25
C GLY A 49 9.56 -15.70 -10.93
N ASP A 50 9.48 -16.42 -12.04
CA ASP A 50 10.63 -17.12 -12.64
C ASP A 50 11.78 -16.18 -13.10
N ARG A 51 11.45 -14.93 -13.39
CA ARG A 51 12.42 -13.90 -13.80
C ARG A 51 12.78 -12.92 -12.69
N VAL A 52 12.21 -13.09 -11.50
CA VAL A 52 12.45 -12.20 -10.36
C VAL A 52 13.79 -12.57 -9.72
N THR A 53 14.74 -11.66 -9.80
CA THR A 53 16.12 -11.83 -9.27
C THR A 53 16.43 -10.89 -8.11
N VAL A 54 15.49 -10.00 -7.78
CA VAL A 54 15.66 -9.04 -6.69
C VAL A 54 15.67 -9.74 -5.32
N ARG A 55 16.24 -9.06 -4.34
CA ARG A 55 16.19 -9.49 -2.93
C ARG A 55 15.34 -8.51 -2.15
N GLU A 56 14.48 -9.05 -1.32
CA GLU A 56 13.66 -8.27 -0.40
C GLU A 56 14.55 -7.43 0.53
N VAL A 57 14.19 -6.17 0.68
CA VAL A 57 14.93 -5.21 1.52
C VAL A 57 13.95 -4.57 2.48
N GLU A 58 14.27 -4.65 3.77
CA GLU A 58 13.58 -3.90 4.82
C GLU A 58 14.50 -2.80 5.33
N THR A 59 13.98 -1.57 5.40
CA THR A 59 14.70 -0.40 5.94
C THR A 59 13.76 0.40 6.84
N LEU A 60 14.31 1.30 7.64
CA LEU A 60 13.49 2.30 8.34
C LEU A 60 13.00 3.35 7.34
N ARG A 61 11.78 3.86 7.57
CA ARG A 61 11.19 4.93 6.75
C ARG A 61 12.00 6.21 6.81
N ARG A 62 12.56 6.51 7.98
CA ARG A 62 13.54 7.58 8.23
C ARG A 62 14.63 7.06 9.14
N PRO A 63 15.85 7.61 9.07
CA PRO A 63 16.97 7.14 9.88
C PRO A 63 16.74 7.20 11.40
N ASP A 64 15.89 8.12 11.84
CA ASP A 64 15.52 8.36 13.25
C ASP A 64 14.21 7.67 13.66
N SER A 65 13.58 6.92 12.77
CA SER A 65 12.35 6.17 13.06
C SER A 65 12.62 5.01 14.02
N GLY A 66 11.61 4.68 14.82
CA GLY A 66 11.62 3.46 15.63
C GLY A 66 11.61 2.18 14.77
N PRO A 67 11.99 1.03 15.36
CA PRO A 67 12.11 -0.25 14.63
C PRO A 67 10.78 -0.72 14.00
N ASP A 68 9.65 -0.26 14.50
CA ASP A 68 8.32 -0.58 13.96
C ASP A 68 7.94 0.28 12.74
N ASP A 69 8.76 1.29 12.35
CA ASP A 69 8.47 2.15 11.18
C ASP A 69 9.23 1.67 9.93
N GLY A 70 9.07 0.37 9.64
CA GLY A 70 9.71 -0.30 8.51
C GLY A 70 9.07 0.01 7.16
N VAL A 71 9.91 -0.07 6.13
CA VAL A 71 9.52 -0.01 4.69
C VAL A 71 10.12 -1.19 3.98
N PHE A 72 9.32 -1.88 3.17
CA PHE A 72 9.78 -2.98 2.33
C PHE A 72 9.89 -2.56 0.87
N ALA A 73 10.96 -2.97 0.22
CA ALA A 73 11.13 -2.94 -1.23
C ALA A 73 11.49 -4.33 -1.76
N HIS A 74 11.29 -4.56 -3.06
CA HIS A 74 11.64 -5.82 -3.71
C HIS A 74 10.98 -7.04 -3.03
N ILE A 75 9.67 -6.99 -2.87
CA ILE A 75 8.90 -8.03 -2.16
C ILE A 75 8.86 -9.31 -3.00
N VAL A 76 9.54 -10.35 -2.55
CA VAL A 76 9.57 -11.67 -3.20
C VAL A 76 8.59 -12.66 -2.57
N THR A 77 8.24 -12.44 -1.30
CA THR A 77 7.27 -13.26 -0.57
C THR A 77 6.13 -12.37 -0.06
N PRO A 78 5.06 -12.21 -0.84
CA PRO A 78 3.89 -11.46 -0.37
C PRO A 78 3.28 -12.11 0.88
N THR A 79 2.95 -11.29 1.88
CA THR A 79 2.47 -11.78 3.17
C THR A 79 1.27 -10.99 3.68
N LEU A 80 0.45 -11.65 4.50
CA LEU A 80 -0.47 -10.99 5.42
C LEU A 80 0.16 -10.95 6.82
N THR A 81 0.10 -9.78 7.45
CA THR A 81 0.46 -9.61 8.86
C THR A 81 -0.80 -9.29 9.63
N MET A 82 -1.17 -10.15 10.58
CA MET A 82 -2.40 -10.07 11.36
C MET A 82 -2.14 -9.51 12.76
N LEU A 83 -3.05 -8.66 13.24
CA LEU A 83 -3.15 -8.22 14.62
C LEU A 83 -4.58 -8.45 15.13
N ARG A 84 -4.69 -9.14 16.26
CA ARG A 84 -5.98 -9.38 16.93
C ARG A 84 -6.24 -8.30 17.99
N PRO A 85 -7.51 -7.91 18.21
CA PRO A 85 -7.88 -6.95 19.27
C PRO A 85 -7.36 -7.33 20.65
N GLU A 86 -7.38 -8.61 20.98
CA GLU A 86 -6.93 -9.11 22.28
C GLU A 86 -5.44 -8.83 22.53
N ALA A 87 -4.62 -8.77 21.49
CA ALA A 87 -3.19 -8.43 21.60
C ALA A 87 -2.93 -6.98 22.05
N VAL A 88 -3.95 -6.12 21.95
CA VAL A 88 -3.92 -4.72 22.44
C VAL A 88 -4.92 -4.49 23.58
N GLY A 89 -5.43 -5.55 24.22
CA GLY A 89 -6.34 -5.48 25.35
C GLY A 89 -7.78 -5.11 25.00
N ALA A 90 -8.17 -5.19 23.72
CA ALA A 90 -9.51 -4.87 23.26
C ALA A 90 -10.36 -6.13 23.00
N LYS A 91 -11.68 -5.96 22.98
CA LYS A 91 -12.62 -7.04 22.65
C LYS A 91 -12.92 -7.03 21.14
N PRO A 92 -12.94 -8.19 20.46
CA PRO A 92 -13.35 -8.27 19.07
C PRO A 92 -14.78 -7.75 18.85
N ASN A 93 -14.98 -7.00 17.75
CA ASN A 93 -16.30 -6.53 17.32
C ASN A 93 -16.95 -7.43 16.24
N GLY A 94 -16.27 -8.52 15.87
CA GLY A 94 -16.72 -9.48 14.86
C GLY A 94 -16.49 -9.03 13.41
N ALA A 95 -15.68 -7.99 13.17
CA ALA A 95 -15.31 -7.51 11.84
C ALA A 95 -13.81 -7.53 11.62
N ALA A 96 -13.39 -7.49 10.35
CA ALA A 96 -11.99 -7.44 9.95
C ALA A 96 -11.70 -6.26 9.01
N MET A 97 -10.45 -5.78 9.03
CA MET A 97 -9.92 -4.76 8.13
C MET A 97 -8.70 -5.30 7.38
N LEU A 98 -8.73 -5.23 6.06
CA LEU A 98 -7.58 -5.50 5.19
C LEU A 98 -6.94 -4.17 4.78
N LEU A 99 -5.67 -3.97 5.17
CA LEU A 99 -4.94 -2.72 5.01
C LEU A 99 -3.91 -2.84 3.89
N PHE A 100 -3.90 -1.87 2.99
CA PHE A 100 -2.93 -1.73 1.90
C PHE A 100 -2.08 -0.47 2.11
N PRO A 101 -0.88 -0.60 2.71
CA PRO A 101 0.02 0.53 2.88
C PRO A 101 0.47 1.11 1.53
N GLY A 102 0.79 2.41 1.50
CA GLY A 102 1.32 3.09 0.34
C GLY A 102 2.83 2.90 0.17
N GLY A 103 3.41 3.77 -0.65
CA GLY A 103 4.84 3.76 -0.98
C GLY A 103 5.12 3.87 -2.47
N GLY A 104 4.15 4.40 -3.24
CA GLY A 104 4.32 4.76 -4.65
C GLY A 104 4.51 3.59 -5.61
N TYR A 105 4.16 2.37 -5.23
CA TYR A 105 4.50 1.12 -5.93
C TYR A 105 6.02 0.85 -6.07
N LEU A 106 6.85 1.66 -5.42
CA LEU A 106 8.30 1.48 -5.30
C LEU A 106 8.67 0.69 -4.04
N ARG A 107 7.84 0.81 -3.01
CA ARG A 107 8.00 0.21 -1.68
C ARG A 107 6.65 0.07 -0.99
N VAL A 108 6.63 -0.57 0.18
CA VAL A 108 5.45 -0.67 1.06
C VAL A 108 5.80 -0.11 2.43
N ALA A 109 5.14 0.97 2.86
CA ALA A 109 5.36 1.66 4.14
C ALA A 109 4.62 0.93 5.29
N ILE A 110 5.03 -0.32 5.56
CA ILE A 110 4.30 -1.24 6.45
C ILE A 110 4.22 -0.75 7.90
N GLY A 111 5.22 0.01 8.36
CA GLY A 111 5.21 0.56 9.72
C GLY A 111 4.14 1.63 9.90
N HIS A 112 4.26 2.71 9.15
CA HIS A 112 3.44 3.91 9.26
C HIS A 112 1.97 3.68 8.86
N GLU A 113 1.74 3.01 7.73
CA GLU A 113 0.41 2.80 7.16
C GLU A 113 -0.11 1.36 7.34
N GLY A 114 0.66 0.53 8.01
CA GLY A 114 0.28 -0.83 8.37
C GLY A 114 0.20 -1.03 9.88
N TYR A 115 1.35 -1.20 10.58
CA TYR A 115 1.37 -1.54 12.00
C TYR A 115 0.69 -0.49 12.89
N ALA A 116 0.97 0.79 12.66
CA ALA A 116 0.36 1.87 13.44
C ALA A 116 -1.17 1.89 13.24
N ILE A 117 -1.62 1.81 12.00
CA ILE A 117 -3.05 1.77 11.64
C ILE A 117 -3.72 0.53 12.23
N ALA A 118 -3.11 -0.66 12.09
CA ALA A 118 -3.65 -1.90 12.64
C ALA A 118 -3.84 -1.82 14.16
N ARG A 119 -2.89 -1.25 14.91
CA ARG A 119 -3.03 -1.05 16.37
C ARG A 119 -4.22 -0.14 16.69
N ARG A 120 -4.41 0.96 15.95
CA ARG A 120 -5.53 1.90 16.17
C ARG A 120 -6.89 1.23 15.95
N PHE A 121 -7.01 0.41 14.90
CA PHE A 121 -8.27 -0.27 14.61
C PHE A 121 -8.47 -1.56 15.42
N ALA A 122 -7.41 -2.24 15.82
CA ALA A 122 -7.51 -3.34 16.79
C ALA A 122 -8.03 -2.86 18.14
N GLN A 123 -7.61 -1.65 18.61
CA GLN A 123 -8.19 -1.01 19.79
C GLN A 123 -9.71 -0.73 19.66
N ALA A 124 -10.20 -0.56 18.43
CA ALA A 124 -11.63 -0.43 18.14
C ALA A 124 -12.35 -1.79 17.92
N GLY A 125 -11.63 -2.91 18.11
CA GLY A 125 -12.19 -4.25 18.06
C GLY A 125 -12.07 -4.98 16.72
N TYR A 126 -11.45 -4.37 15.70
CA TYR A 126 -11.25 -5.03 14.39
C TYR A 126 -10.07 -5.99 14.42
N ILE A 127 -10.21 -7.17 13.81
CA ILE A 127 -9.05 -7.97 13.43
C ILE A 127 -8.43 -7.32 12.19
N CYS A 128 -7.17 -6.90 12.29
CA CYS A 128 -6.49 -6.19 11.21
C CYS A 128 -5.52 -7.10 10.47
N PHE A 129 -5.56 -7.04 9.15
CA PHE A 129 -4.63 -7.73 8.25
C PHE A 129 -3.93 -6.69 7.39
N ILE A 130 -2.61 -6.74 7.33
CA ILE A 130 -1.77 -5.82 6.55
C ILE A 130 -1.16 -6.60 5.40
N LEU A 131 -1.38 -6.17 4.17
CA LEU A 131 -0.79 -6.80 2.99
C LEU A 131 0.58 -6.20 2.67
N LEU A 132 1.59 -7.05 2.63
CA LEU A 132 2.84 -6.79 1.95
C LEU A 132 2.73 -7.39 0.55
N TYR A 133 2.62 -6.55 -0.48
CA TYR A 133 2.29 -6.94 -1.86
C TYR A 133 3.47 -6.75 -2.80
N ARG A 134 3.52 -7.56 -3.86
CA ARG A 134 4.52 -7.49 -4.93
C ARG A 134 4.53 -6.12 -5.61
N LEU A 135 5.72 -5.67 -5.96
CA LEU A 135 5.91 -4.39 -6.66
C LEU A 135 6.07 -4.63 -8.16
N PRO A 136 5.41 -3.82 -9.02
CA PRO A 136 5.40 -4.04 -10.47
C PRO A 136 6.78 -4.01 -11.11
N GLY A 137 7.69 -3.16 -10.57
CA GLY A 137 9.04 -2.96 -11.10
C GLY A 137 10.02 -4.13 -10.87
N ASP A 138 9.63 -5.16 -10.12
CA ASP A 138 10.53 -6.25 -9.70
C ASP A 138 10.64 -7.40 -10.73
N GLY A 139 10.06 -7.26 -11.92
CA GLY A 139 10.20 -8.24 -13.01
C GLY A 139 9.18 -9.40 -12.98
N TRP A 140 8.08 -9.27 -12.25
CA TRP A 140 6.99 -10.23 -12.22
C TRP A 140 6.35 -10.39 -13.60
N ALA A 141 6.04 -11.63 -14.01
CA ALA A 141 5.39 -11.89 -15.31
C ALA A 141 4.02 -11.19 -15.42
N ALA A 142 3.33 -10.99 -14.31
CA ALA A 142 2.06 -10.26 -14.25
C ALA A 142 2.22 -8.73 -14.42
N GLY A 143 3.46 -8.20 -14.36
CA GLY A 143 3.73 -6.77 -14.47
C GLY A 143 2.86 -5.92 -13.56
N PRO A 144 2.10 -4.94 -14.09
CA PRO A 144 1.21 -4.07 -13.31
C PRO A 144 0.14 -4.82 -12.52
N GLN A 145 -0.24 -6.03 -12.93
CA GLN A 145 -1.27 -6.83 -12.28
C GLN A 145 -0.80 -7.52 -11.00
N ALA A 146 0.52 -7.63 -10.76
CA ALA A 146 1.05 -8.36 -9.62
C ALA A 146 0.50 -7.89 -8.27
N PRO A 147 0.43 -6.57 -7.94
CA PRO A 147 -0.18 -6.10 -6.70
C PRO A 147 -1.69 -6.40 -6.61
N LEU A 148 -2.43 -6.35 -7.73
CA LEU A 148 -3.86 -6.68 -7.73
C LEU A 148 -4.09 -8.17 -7.47
N GLN A 149 -3.27 -9.05 -8.04
CA GLN A 149 -3.31 -10.49 -7.76
C GLN A 149 -3.13 -10.76 -6.27
N ASP A 150 -2.16 -10.09 -5.63
CA ASP A 150 -1.91 -10.23 -4.20
C ASP A 150 -3.06 -9.65 -3.37
N ALA A 151 -3.66 -8.53 -3.78
CA ALA A 151 -4.81 -7.94 -3.09
C ALA A 151 -6.06 -8.83 -3.16
N GLN A 152 -6.34 -9.42 -4.33
CA GLN A 152 -7.43 -10.39 -4.49
C GLN A 152 -7.19 -11.64 -3.64
N ARG A 153 -5.97 -12.19 -3.69
CA ARG A 153 -5.61 -13.36 -2.90
C ARG A 153 -5.70 -13.08 -1.40
N ALA A 154 -5.25 -11.90 -0.96
CA ALA A 154 -5.32 -11.47 0.44
C ALA A 154 -6.77 -11.36 0.93
N LEU A 155 -7.67 -10.75 0.15
CA LEU A 155 -9.09 -10.63 0.53
C LEU A 155 -9.75 -12.00 0.68
N ARG A 156 -9.50 -12.92 -0.26
CA ARG A 156 -9.98 -14.31 -0.21
C ARG A 156 -9.46 -15.04 1.02
N MET A 157 -8.17 -14.90 1.32
CA MET A 157 -7.57 -15.49 2.52
C MET A 157 -8.17 -14.93 3.80
N VAL A 158 -8.36 -13.62 3.90
CA VAL A 158 -9.02 -13.00 5.06
C VAL A 158 -10.40 -13.61 5.26
N ARG A 159 -11.21 -13.69 4.21
CA ARG A 159 -12.55 -14.31 4.29
C ARG A 159 -12.48 -15.79 4.70
N GLY A 160 -11.57 -16.55 4.12
CA GLY A 160 -11.37 -17.97 4.48
C GLY A 160 -10.87 -18.19 5.92
N LEU A 161 -10.25 -17.17 6.52
CA LEU A 161 -9.82 -17.20 7.93
C LEU A 161 -10.95 -16.90 8.92
N ALA A 162 -12.10 -16.40 8.47
CA ALA A 162 -13.16 -15.86 9.31
C ALA A 162 -13.63 -16.82 10.42
N ALA A 163 -13.91 -18.08 10.08
CA ALA A 163 -14.35 -19.08 11.05
C ALA A 163 -13.27 -19.37 12.11
N ARG A 164 -12.00 -19.51 11.69
CA ARG A 164 -10.87 -19.77 12.59
C ARG A 164 -10.59 -18.60 13.52
N GLU A 165 -10.62 -17.39 12.99
CA GLU A 165 -10.30 -16.15 13.72
C GLU A 165 -11.54 -15.53 14.41
N LYS A 166 -12.73 -16.14 14.24
CA LYS A 166 -13.99 -15.77 14.90
C LYS A 166 -14.50 -14.37 14.56
N PHE A 167 -14.53 -14.04 13.27
CA PHE A 167 -15.23 -12.85 12.74
C PHE A 167 -16.17 -13.23 11.59
N ASP A 168 -17.05 -12.32 11.20
CA ASP A 168 -17.98 -12.51 10.09
C ASP A 168 -17.27 -12.25 8.75
N ALA A 169 -17.24 -13.26 7.86
CA ALA A 169 -16.68 -13.14 6.51
C ALA A 169 -17.37 -12.07 5.65
N GLY A 170 -18.64 -11.73 5.95
CA GLY A 170 -19.36 -10.64 5.31
C GLY A 170 -18.98 -9.25 5.83
N ARG A 171 -18.28 -9.17 6.97
CA ARG A 171 -17.86 -7.92 7.61
C ARG A 171 -16.36 -7.70 7.48
N VAL A 172 -15.87 -7.67 6.23
CA VAL A 172 -14.48 -7.38 5.88
C VAL A 172 -14.42 -6.05 5.14
N GLY A 173 -13.81 -5.04 5.77
CA GLY A 173 -13.49 -3.76 5.15
C GLY A 173 -12.12 -3.75 4.51
N VAL A 174 -11.95 -2.93 3.47
CA VAL A 174 -10.67 -2.70 2.79
C VAL A 174 -10.25 -1.25 2.99
N MET A 175 -9.00 -1.01 3.38
CA MET A 175 -8.47 0.35 3.57
C MET A 175 -7.10 0.47 2.90
N GLY A 176 -6.92 1.53 2.10
CA GLY A 176 -5.64 1.76 1.42
C GLY A 176 -5.18 3.21 1.50
N PHE A 177 -3.86 3.39 1.46
CA PHE A 177 -3.16 4.66 1.66
C PHE A 177 -2.33 5.01 0.43
N SER A 178 -2.42 6.23 -0.10
CA SER A 178 -1.59 6.67 -1.22
C SER A 178 -1.67 5.70 -2.42
N ALA A 179 -0.57 5.10 -2.87
CA ALA A 179 -0.57 4.03 -3.87
C ALA A 179 -1.31 2.76 -3.41
N GLY A 180 -1.32 2.45 -2.10
CA GLY A 180 -2.17 1.42 -1.52
C GLY A 180 -3.66 1.79 -1.58
N GLY A 181 -3.99 3.09 -1.57
CA GLY A 181 -5.34 3.61 -1.86
C GLY A 181 -5.76 3.33 -3.30
N HIS A 182 -4.84 3.44 -4.26
CA HIS A 182 -5.06 3.01 -5.63
C HIS A 182 -5.33 1.49 -5.70
N LEU A 183 -4.54 0.68 -5.01
CA LEU A 183 -4.73 -0.76 -4.98
C LEU A 183 -6.08 -1.15 -4.35
N ALA A 184 -6.49 -0.47 -3.27
CA ALA A 184 -7.78 -0.65 -2.64
C ALA A 184 -8.93 -0.29 -3.59
N ALA A 185 -8.84 0.87 -4.25
CA ALA A 185 -9.82 1.29 -5.24
C ALA A 185 -9.87 0.33 -6.45
N TRP A 186 -8.71 -0.16 -6.90
CA TRP A 186 -8.65 -1.13 -8.00
C TRP A 186 -9.35 -2.45 -7.66
N LEU A 187 -9.16 -2.94 -6.44
CA LEU A 187 -9.83 -4.15 -5.95
C LEU A 187 -11.35 -3.97 -5.82
N THR A 188 -11.82 -2.78 -5.38
CA THR A 188 -13.20 -2.61 -4.91
C THR A 188 -14.12 -1.82 -5.86
N SER A 189 -13.57 -1.04 -6.82
CA SER A 189 -14.38 -0.23 -7.73
C SER A 189 -14.82 -1.00 -8.98
N ARG A 190 -14.02 -1.94 -9.45
CA ARG A 190 -14.33 -2.77 -10.62
C ARG A 190 -15.27 -3.91 -10.28
N ALA A 191 -16.00 -4.38 -11.28
CA ALA A 191 -16.62 -5.70 -11.20
C ALA A 191 -15.52 -6.74 -10.93
N PRO A 192 -15.70 -7.65 -9.97
CA PRO A 192 -14.70 -8.64 -9.61
C PRO A 192 -14.40 -9.56 -10.81
N VAL A 193 -13.18 -9.47 -11.31
CA VAL A 193 -12.64 -10.36 -12.36
C VAL A 193 -11.34 -10.92 -11.83
N ASP A 194 -11.20 -12.24 -11.88
CA ASP A 194 -9.98 -12.90 -11.42
C ASP A 194 -8.78 -12.44 -12.26
N SER A 195 -7.73 -11.96 -11.60
CA SER A 195 -6.50 -11.51 -12.24
C SER A 195 -5.42 -12.59 -12.29
N TYR A 196 -5.69 -13.76 -11.71
CA TYR A 196 -4.79 -14.93 -11.68
C TYR A 196 -5.58 -16.24 -11.76
N THR A 197 -4.90 -17.32 -12.13
CA THR A 197 -5.48 -18.66 -12.11
C THR A 197 -5.58 -19.17 -10.68
N PRO A 198 -6.74 -19.69 -10.22
CA PRO A 198 -6.91 -20.24 -8.88
C PRO A 198 -5.86 -21.31 -8.56
N VAL A 199 -5.29 -21.24 -7.34
CA VAL A 199 -4.24 -22.15 -6.88
C VAL A 199 -4.69 -23.10 -5.78
N ASP A 200 -5.77 -22.75 -5.07
CA ASP A 200 -6.35 -23.60 -4.01
C ASP A 200 -7.84 -23.26 -3.77
N PRO A 201 -8.54 -23.97 -2.87
CA PRO A 201 -9.97 -23.72 -2.60
C PRO A 201 -10.30 -22.32 -2.08
N LEU A 202 -9.36 -21.60 -1.45
CA LEU A 202 -9.59 -20.23 -0.98
C LEU A 202 -9.88 -19.26 -2.13
N ASP A 203 -9.44 -19.58 -3.34
CA ASP A 203 -9.70 -18.74 -4.52
C ASP A 203 -11.14 -18.77 -5.02
N ARG A 204 -12.00 -19.57 -4.37
CA ARG A 204 -13.46 -19.55 -4.56
C ARG A 204 -14.18 -18.52 -3.68
N GLU A 205 -13.49 -17.98 -2.66
CA GLU A 205 -14.06 -16.93 -1.82
C GLU A 205 -14.35 -15.68 -2.66
N PRO A 206 -15.48 -14.98 -2.41
CA PRO A 206 -15.83 -13.78 -3.16
C PRO A 206 -14.86 -12.62 -2.90
N LEU A 207 -14.79 -11.71 -3.88
CA LEU A 207 -13.94 -10.51 -3.84
C LEU A 207 -14.69 -9.26 -3.34
N ASP A 208 -15.89 -9.42 -2.79
CA ASP A 208 -16.68 -8.29 -2.29
C ASP A 208 -16.16 -7.84 -0.92
N ALA A 209 -16.00 -6.54 -0.74
CA ALA A 209 -15.72 -5.90 0.54
C ALA A 209 -17.01 -5.26 1.10
N ALA A 210 -17.18 -5.28 2.43
CA ALA A 210 -18.33 -4.64 3.10
C ALA A 210 -18.31 -3.12 2.93
N LEU A 211 -17.13 -2.52 2.96
CA LEU A 211 -16.88 -1.12 2.66
C LEU A 211 -15.40 -0.93 2.23
N ALA A 212 -15.11 0.25 1.68
CA ALA A 212 -13.75 0.64 1.34
C ALA A 212 -13.40 2.00 1.95
N ALA A 213 -12.11 2.21 2.23
CA ALA A 213 -11.57 3.50 2.65
C ALA A 213 -10.30 3.83 1.85
N TYR A 214 -10.24 5.04 1.29
CA TYR A 214 -9.10 5.51 0.52
C TYR A 214 -8.56 6.80 1.15
N LEU A 215 -7.36 6.69 1.73
CA LEU A 215 -6.68 7.78 2.44
C LEU A 215 -5.64 8.40 1.52
N TYR A 216 -5.78 9.71 1.23
CA TYR A 216 -4.93 10.46 0.28
C TYR A 216 -4.55 9.60 -0.94
N PRO A 217 -5.55 8.97 -1.59
CA PRO A 217 -5.30 7.93 -2.57
C PRO A 217 -4.75 8.50 -3.87
N VAL A 218 -3.88 7.73 -4.53
CA VAL A 218 -3.69 7.87 -5.97
C VAL A 218 -4.92 7.26 -6.64
N ILE A 219 -5.53 7.96 -7.59
CA ILE A 219 -6.70 7.50 -8.37
C ILE A 219 -6.45 7.71 -9.86
N LEU A 220 -5.93 8.89 -10.22
CA LEU A 220 -5.78 9.34 -11.60
C LEU A 220 -4.43 8.89 -12.17
N MET A 221 -4.45 8.22 -13.31
CA MET A 221 -3.24 7.88 -14.08
C MET A 221 -3.13 8.71 -15.37
N GLN A 222 -4.10 9.61 -15.62
CA GLN A 222 -4.11 10.55 -16.74
C GLN A 222 -4.53 11.96 -16.29
N GLY A 223 -4.23 12.99 -17.12
CA GLY A 223 -4.55 14.38 -16.81
C GLY A 223 -3.49 15.10 -15.99
N GLY A 224 -3.86 16.27 -15.44
CA GLY A 224 -2.92 17.18 -14.77
C GLY A 224 -2.64 16.88 -13.29
N PHE A 225 -3.44 16.03 -12.64
CA PHE A 225 -3.37 15.76 -11.20
C PHE A 225 -2.81 14.38 -10.88
N VAL A 226 -2.00 13.84 -11.78
CA VAL A 226 -1.39 12.51 -11.66
C VAL A 226 -0.21 12.54 -10.69
N HIS A 227 -0.12 11.56 -9.79
CA HIS A 227 1.12 11.28 -9.10
C HIS A 227 2.07 10.53 -10.03
N ALA A 228 3.00 11.26 -10.67
CA ALA A 228 3.88 10.75 -11.72
C ALA A 228 4.73 9.55 -11.25
N GLY A 229 5.21 9.58 -10.00
CA GLY A 229 5.98 8.48 -9.41
C GLY A 229 5.22 7.15 -9.39
N SER A 230 4.01 7.14 -8.85
CA SER A 230 3.18 5.91 -8.82
C SER A 230 2.81 5.42 -10.20
N ARG A 231 2.51 6.34 -11.14
CA ARG A 231 2.23 5.96 -12.53
C ARG A 231 3.44 5.28 -13.18
N THR A 232 4.62 5.87 -13.03
CA THR A 232 5.84 5.31 -13.61
C THR A 232 6.19 3.95 -13.00
N GLN A 233 6.06 3.80 -11.69
CA GLN A 233 6.32 2.52 -11.03
C GLN A 233 5.31 1.43 -11.41
N LEU A 234 4.03 1.79 -11.59
CA LEU A 234 3.00 0.84 -11.94
C LEU A 234 3.03 0.47 -13.44
N LEU A 235 3.18 1.47 -14.33
CA LEU A 235 2.92 1.33 -15.77
C LEU A 235 4.18 1.46 -16.64
N GLY A 236 5.33 1.80 -16.05
CA GLY A 236 6.54 2.11 -16.79
C GLY A 236 6.69 3.60 -17.12
N ALA A 237 7.80 3.95 -17.77
CA ALA A 237 8.17 5.33 -18.07
C ALA A 237 7.24 6.00 -19.10
N ASP A 238 6.80 5.23 -20.10
CA ASP A 238 5.97 5.74 -21.20
C ASP A 238 4.72 4.85 -21.42
N PRO A 239 3.72 4.92 -20.50
CA PRO A 239 2.51 4.15 -20.66
C PRO A 239 1.62 4.71 -21.77
N SER A 240 1.01 3.84 -22.56
CA SER A 240 0.04 4.21 -23.58
C SER A 240 -1.19 4.93 -22.96
N ALA A 241 -1.95 5.66 -23.79
CA ALA A 241 -3.20 6.28 -23.36
C ALA A 241 -4.20 5.24 -22.83
N GLN A 242 -4.22 4.05 -23.44
CA GLN A 242 -5.08 2.93 -23.02
C GLN A 242 -4.66 2.44 -21.62
N GLN A 243 -3.37 2.25 -21.35
CA GLN A 243 -2.88 1.83 -20.03
C GLN A 243 -3.19 2.88 -18.97
N ARG A 244 -2.98 4.17 -19.25
CA ARG A 244 -3.34 5.25 -18.31
C ARG A 244 -4.83 5.26 -18.01
N ARG A 245 -5.67 5.13 -19.04
CA ARG A 245 -7.14 5.05 -18.85
C ARG A 245 -7.52 3.82 -18.03
N ALA A 246 -6.98 2.66 -18.36
CA ALA A 246 -7.30 1.38 -17.69
C ALA A 246 -6.90 1.34 -16.20
N HIS A 247 -6.09 2.28 -15.73
CA HIS A 247 -5.66 2.39 -14.34
C HIS A 247 -6.09 3.71 -13.67
N SER A 248 -6.97 4.50 -14.35
CA SER A 248 -7.63 5.68 -13.76
C SER A 248 -8.98 5.22 -13.19
N LEU A 249 -9.01 5.00 -11.87
CA LEU A 249 -10.04 4.17 -11.22
C LEU A 249 -11.36 4.86 -10.99
N GLU A 250 -11.43 6.18 -11.13
CA GLU A 250 -12.69 6.93 -11.15
C GLU A 250 -13.61 6.48 -12.31
N GLN A 251 -13.04 5.88 -13.35
CA GLN A 251 -13.78 5.38 -14.50
C GLN A 251 -14.39 3.98 -14.30
N ASP A 252 -13.93 3.28 -13.28
CA ASP A 252 -14.33 1.89 -12.98
C ASP A 252 -15.45 1.80 -11.95
N VAL A 253 -15.84 2.92 -11.36
CA VAL A 253 -16.91 2.95 -10.35
C VAL A 253 -18.22 2.46 -10.94
N SER A 254 -18.85 1.53 -10.25
CA SER A 254 -20.12 0.91 -10.64
C SER A 254 -21.09 0.87 -9.45
N PRO A 255 -22.37 0.57 -9.66
CA PRO A 255 -23.34 0.37 -8.56
C PRO A 255 -22.97 -0.79 -7.61
N ARG A 256 -22.00 -1.64 -7.97
CA ARG A 256 -21.47 -2.73 -7.13
C ARG A 256 -20.31 -2.29 -6.24
N THR A 257 -19.75 -1.10 -6.48
CA THR A 257 -18.73 -0.52 -5.60
C THR A 257 -19.30 -0.40 -4.19
N PRO A 258 -18.62 -0.91 -3.15
CA PRO A 258 -19.13 -0.83 -1.78
C PRO A 258 -19.17 0.63 -1.31
N PRO A 259 -19.80 0.93 -0.15
CA PRO A 259 -19.69 2.25 0.48
C PRO A 259 -18.23 2.68 0.66
N VAL A 260 -17.91 3.93 0.32
CA VAL A 260 -16.52 4.44 0.29
C VAL A 260 -16.34 5.62 1.24
N PHE A 261 -15.32 5.53 2.11
CA PHE A 261 -14.79 6.64 2.90
C PHE A 261 -13.54 7.22 2.24
N LEU A 262 -13.47 8.54 2.12
CA LEU A 262 -12.32 9.27 1.57
C LEU A 262 -11.81 10.30 2.59
N ALA A 263 -10.48 10.41 2.72
CA ALA A 263 -9.85 11.48 3.50
C ALA A 263 -8.59 11.99 2.80
N HIS A 264 -8.43 13.32 2.70
CA HIS A 264 -7.30 13.96 2.03
C HIS A 264 -6.97 15.31 2.67
N ALA A 265 -5.71 15.74 2.59
CA ALA A 265 -5.32 17.10 2.96
C ALA A 265 -5.25 18.00 1.73
N LEU A 266 -5.78 19.22 1.82
CA LEU A 266 -5.79 20.17 0.71
C LEU A 266 -4.39 20.71 0.34
N ASP A 267 -3.45 20.65 1.28
CA ASP A 267 -2.05 21.02 1.10
C ASP A 267 -1.15 19.86 0.65
N ASP A 268 -1.73 18.71 0.24
CA ASP A 268 -0.97 17.57 -0.30
C ASP A 268 -0.35 17.94 -1.66
N ARG A 269 0.98 18.08 -1.66
CA ARG A 269 1.76 18.42 -2.86
C ARG A 269 2.28 17.22 -3.63
N ALA A 270 2.18 16.01 -3.07
CA ALA A 270 2.64 14.79 -3.72
C ALA A 270 1.52 14.13 -4.54
N VAL A 271 0.36 13.91 -3.91
CA VAL A 271 -0.84 13.42 -4.57
C VAL A 271 -1.92 14.49 -4.45
N PRO A 272 -2.23 15.22 -5.54
CA PRO A 272 -3.22 16.28 -5.49
C PRO A 272 -4.59 15.80 -4.99
N PRO A 273 -5.29 16.59 -4.12
CA PRO A 273 -6.60 16.18 -3.56
C PRO A 273 -7.69 16.00 -4.62
N GLU A 274 -7.47 16.47 -5.84
CA GLU A 274 -8.30 16.20 -7.01
C GLU A 274 -8.46 14.71 -7.31
N ASN A 275 -7.53 13.86 -6.87
CA ASN A 275 -7.68 12.41 -6.91
C ASN A 275 -8.90 11.95 -6.09
N SER A 276 -9.03 12.41 -4.85
CA SER A 276 -10.20 12.11 -4.00
C SER A 276 -11.47 12.79 -4.52
N LEU A 277 -11.39 14.01 -5.04
CA LEU A 277 -12.55 14.72 -5.60
C LEU A 277 -13.08 14.03 -6.86
N ALA A 278 -12.21 13.57 -7.76
CA ALA A 278 -12.60 12.79 -8.95
C ALA A 278 -13.27 11.48 -8.58
N MET A 279 -12.72 10.75 -7.60
CA MET A 279 -13.32 9.51 -7.10
C MET A 279 -14.70 9.79 -6.46
N LEU A 280 -14.82 10.80 -5.62
CA LEU A 280 -16.10 11.19 -5.01
C LEU A 280 -17.16 11.54 -6.08
N ALA A 281 -16.78 12.29 -7.11
CA ALA A 281 -17.69 12.62 -8.21
C ALA A 281 -18.19 11.36 -8.94
N ALA A 282 -17.29 10.41 -9.20
CA ALA A 282 -17.63 9.15 -9.84
C ALA A 282 -18.56 8.28 -8.97
N LEU A 283 -18.28 8.16 -7.67
CA LEU A 283 -19.13 7.44 -6.72
C LEU A 283 -20.54 8.02 -6.66
N ARG A 284 -20.66 9.33 -6.55
CA ARG A 284 -21.96 10.04 -6.56
C ARG A 284 -22.72 9.84 -7.86
N ALA A 285 -22.04 9.88 -9.00
CA ALA A 285 -22.66 9.68 -10.32
C ALA A 285 -23.24 8.25 -10.47
N LYS A 286 -22.73 7.28 -9.71
CA LYS A 286 -23.21 5.89 -9.70
C LYS A 286 -24.15 5.56 -8.54
N GLY A 287 -24.50 6.54 -7.70
CA GLY A 287 -25.37 6.34 -6.53
C GLY A 287 -24.71 5.52 -5.41
N VAL A 288 -23.38 5.43 -5.40
CA VAL A 288 -22.64 4.73 -4.35
C VAL A 288 -22.56 5.62 -3.10
N ALA A 289 -22.85 5.05 -1.93
CA ALA A 289 -22.71 5.75 -0.66
C ALA A 289 -21.24 6.15 -0.43
N ALA A 290 -21.01 7.43 -0.23
CA ALA A 290 -19.65 7.96 -0.05
C ALA A 290 -19.62 9.10 0.96
N GLU A 291 -18.54 9.14 1.75
CA GLU A 291 -18.22 10.24 2.66
C GLU A 291 -16.78 10.70 2.37
N CYS A 292 -16.55 12.02 2.24
CA CYS A 292 -15.25 12.58 1.91
C CYS A 292 -14.90 13.72 2.87
N HIS A 293 -13.75 13.61 3.52
CA HIS A 293 -13.21 14.60 4.43
C HIS A 293 -11.96 15.25 3.82
N LEU A 294 -12.05 16.55 3.58
CA LEU A 294 -10.92 17.37 3.12
C LEU A 294 -10.45 18.21 4.29
N PHE A 295 -9.20 18.01 4.68
CA PHE A 295 -8.56 18.76 5.76
C PHE A 295 -7.75 19.91 5.16
N GLU A 296 -7.77 21.08 5.80
CA GLU A 296 -7.03 22.26 5.35
C GLU A 296 -5.53 21.98 5.19
N SER A 297 -4.98 21.22 6.13
CA SER A 297 -3.55 20.88 6.18
C SER A 297 -3.32 19.45 6.66
N GLY A 298 -2.14 18.90 6.39
CA GLY A 298 -1.73 17.55 6.78
C GLY A 298 -0.65 16.99 5.86
N GLY A 299 -0.52 17.55 4.66
CA GLY A 299 0.41 17.07 3.64
C GLY A 299 0.10 15.66 3.17
N HIS A 300 1.05 15.06 2.44
CA HIS A 300 0.93 13.68 1.99
C HIS A 300 1.34 12.67 3.07
N GLY A 301 0.59 11.58 3.18
CA GLY A 301 0.97 10.49 4.06
C GLY A 301 0.82 10.85 5.54
N PHE A 302 -0.19 11.63 5.91
CA PHE A 302 -0.39 12.03 7.31
C PHE A 302 -0.58 10.84 8.26
N GLY A 303 -1.05 9.67 7.78
CA GLY A 303 -1.22 8.47 8.60
C GLY A 303 -2.02 8.74 9.88
N LEU A 304 -1.48 8.33 11.02
CA LEU A 304 -2.01 8.70 12.34
C LEU A 304 -1.26 9.90 12.89
N VAL A 305 -1.93 11.02 12.97
CA VAL A 305 -1.47 12.20 13.69
C VAL A 305 -2.45 12.50 14.83
N PRO A 306 -1.97 12.91 16.02
CA PRO A 306 -2.88 13.21 17.12
C PRO A 306 -3.60 14.55 16.89
N PRO A 307 -4.84 14.72 17.42
CA PRO A 307 -5.43 16.04 17.58
C PRO A 307 -4.50 16.97 18.39
N PRO A 308 -4.49 18.30 18.14
CA PRO A 308 -5.41 19.05 17.29
C PRO A 308 -5.02 19.16 15.81
N ALA A 309 -4.06 18.36 15.30
CA ALA A 309 -3.74 18.37 13.87
C ALA A 309 -5.02 18.10 13.03
N ALA A 310 -5.19 18.84 11.92
CA ALA A 310 -6.43 18.82 11.13
C ALA A 310 -6.89 17.41 10.76
N PRO A 311 -6.03 16.49 10.27
CA PRO A 311 -6.47 15.12 9.96
C PRO A 311 -6.55 14.20 11.18
N GLY A 312 -6.23 14.66 12.40
CA GLY A 312 -6.16 13.78 13.59
C GLY A 312 -7.45 13.05 13.94
N HIS A 313 -8.59 13.54 13.49
CA HIS A 313 -9.90 12.95 13.76
C HIS A 313 -10.36 11.93 12.71
N TRP A 314 -9.63 11.73 11.61
CA TRP A 314 -10.09 10.84 10.54
C TRP A 314 -10.39 9.41 11.01
N PRO A 315 -9.67 8.80 11.98
CA PRO A 315 -9.98 7.44 12.40
C PRO A 315 -11.37 7.35 13.05
N ASP A 316 -11.76 8.36 13.83
CA ASP A 316 -13.07 8.37 14.51
C ASP A 316 -14.21 8.67 13.52
N LEU A 317 -13.97 9.52 12.53
CA LEU A 317 -14.87 9.77 11.41
C LEU A 317 -15.09 8.48 10.60
N PHE A 318 -14.01 7.76 10.27
CA PHE A 318 -14.11 6.46 9.62
C PHE A 318 -14.87 5.44 10.47
N LEU A 319 -14.62 5.32 11.77
CA LEU A 319 -15.34 4.41 12.66
C LEU A 319 -16.83 4.73 12.73
N SER A 320 -17.20 6.01 12.68
CA SER A 320 -18.60 6.43 12.59
C SER A 320 -19.23 6.00 11.26
N PHE A 321 -18.53 6.20 10.14
CA PHE A 321 -18.95 5.74 8.82
C PHE A 321 -19.09 4.21 8.78
N ALA A 322 -18.11 3.47 9.26
CA ALA A 322 -18.09 2.02 9.27
C ALA A 322 -19.30 1.41 10.02
N ARG A 323 -19.61 1.95 11.21
CA ARG A 323 -20.80 1.52 11.99
C ARG A 323 -22.09 1.75 11.23
N ARG A 324 -22.26 2.87 10.52
CA ARG A 324 -23.47 3.14 9.71
C ARG A 324 -23.63 2.17 8.55
N HIS A 325 -22.55 1.56 8.09
CA HIS A 325 -22.53 0.61 6.98
C HIS A 325 -22.32 -0.85 7.44
N GLY A 326 -22.53 -1.15 8.72
CA GLY A 326 -22.54 -2.52 9.24
C GLY A 326 -21.18 -3.16 9.51
N LEU A 327 -20.10 -2.38 9.49
CA LEU A 327 -18.74 -2.86 9.78
C LEU A 327 -18.28 -2.60 11.21
#